data_b8304c003a18c320fa97c91bc3f6cf6a
#
_entry.id   b8304c003a18c320fa97c91bc3f6cf6a
#
_cell.length_a   1.000
_cell.length_b   1.000
_cell.length_c   1.000
_cell.angle_alpha   90.00
_cell.angle_beta   90.00
_cell.angle_gamma   90.00
#
_symmetry.space_group_name_H-M   'P 1'
#
loop_
_entity.id
_entity.type
_entity.pdbx_description
1 polymer ?
#
loop_
_entity_poly.entity_id
_entity_poly.type
_entity_poly.pdbx_seq_one_letter_code
_entity_poly.pdbx_strand_id
1 'polypeptide(L)'
;MTILTRRQARRFLLLHHGLIGAYRFRGKQGAYDFVRQAGCIQFDPVDACGKNAELTLQSRVQGFTKQTLWQLLYRDRLLVDYPDKNLSILPTEDWPYFERYRRSAREGGRQFEGLAEMEERTRQYLRENGPVNSETLPVEGQMYWHSMIHWSGQWHGQTGAARSVLEQMYSTGELVIHHKEGARKYYDLAEKYLPPALLSAPDPLPEENDHLAWRVERRIGAVGLLWNRPSDAWLNLWGLNAGKRAECFRRLLVAEGRIQELSVEGVRCPLYCRAGEEALLERAMSAEALRPRCELLAPLDCLLWDRRLIRELFDFDYTWEIYTPKEKRKYGYYVLPLLYGENFVGRVEAVPDRAADTLQVRRIWYEDGKTPGRALSAAVEKRLLKFAAFNGCSRLEMPR
;
A
#
# COMPACT_ATOMS: atom_id res chain seq x y z
N MET A 1 -8.45 -2.05 30.56
CA MET A 1 -8.38 -2.67 29.23
C MET A 1 -9.77 -2.57 28.61
N THR A 2 -9.89 -1.94 27.44
CA THR A 2 -11.17 -1.77 26.72
C THR A 2 -11.56 -3.06 26.04
N ILE A 3 -12.82 -3.49 26.21
CA ILE A 3 -13.35 -4.69 25.57
C ILE A 3 -14.33 -4.25 24.46
N LEU A 4 -14.14 -4.74 23.27
CA LEU A 4 -14.97 -4.48 22.10
C LEU A 4 -15.73 -5.74 21.70
N THR A 5 -16.96 -5.59 21.22
CA THR A 5 -17.57 -6.64 20.41
C THR A 5 -16.88 -6.75 19.06
N ARG A 6 -17.00 -7.87 18.34
CA ARG A 6 -16.48 -7.99 16.96
C ARG A 6 -17.03 -6.90 16.04
N ARG A 7 -18.31 -6.51 16.23
CA ARG A 7 -18.92 -5.44 15.46
C ARG A 7 -18.25 -4.09 15.72
N GLN A 8 -17.97 -3.76 16.98
CA GLN A 8 -17.28 -2.52 17.35
C GLN A 8 -15.84 -2.49 16.80
N ALA A 9 -15.13 -3.61 16.84
CA ALA A 9 -13.80 -3.73 16.23
C ALA A 9 -13.84 -3.50 14.70
N ARG A 10 -14.82 -4.07 13.98
CA ARG A 10 -15.04 -3.78 12.56
C ARG A 10 -15.32 -2.29 12.33
N ARG A 11 -16.22 -1.69 13.10
CA ARG A 11 -16.56 -0.26 12.99
C ARG A 11 -15.34 0.62 13.22
N PHE A 12 -14.52 0.29 14.20
CA PHE A 12 -13.27 1.01 14.45
C PHE A 12 -12.36 0.95 13.22
N LEU A 13 -12.08 -0.23 12.68
CA LEU A 13 -11.27 -0.40 11.47
C LEU A 13 -11.83 0.41 10.29
N LEU A 14 -13.13 0.34 10.05
CA LEU A 14 -13.76 1.04 8.92
C LEU A 14 -13.78 2.56 9.11
N LEU A 15 -13.92 3.06 10.32
CA LEU A 15 -13.78 4.48 10.67
C LEU A 15 -12.34 4.95 10.50
N HIS A 16 -11.38 4.18 11.00
CA HIS A 16 -9.94 4.43 10.87
C HIS A 16 -9.54 4.57 9.39
N HIS A 17 -10.01 3.65 8.56
CA HIS A 17 -9.76 3.67 7.12
C HIS A 17 -10.63 4.65 6.32
N GLY A 18 -11.60 5.32 6.95
CA GLY A 18 -12.52 6.22 6.26
C GLY A 18 -13.44 5.51 5.26
N LEU A 19 -13.83 4.26 5.53
CA LEU A 19 -14.64 3.41 4.63
C LEU A 19 -16.13 3.37 4.99
N ILE A 20 -16.53 3.94 6.13
CA ILE A 20 -17.92 4.01 6.56
C ILE A 20 -18.27 5.44 7.01
N GLY A 21 -19.54 5.80 6.94
CA GLY A 21 -20.04 7.13 7.33
C GLY A 21 -19.66 8.21 6.32
N ALA A 22 -19.48 9.44 6.78
CA ALA A 22 -19.00 10.55 5.96
C ALA A 22 -17.54 10.33 5.54
N TYR A 23 -17.17 10.85 4.38
CA TYR A 23 -15.78 10.80 3.94
C TYR A 23 -14.87 11.57 4.90
N ARG A 24 -13.93 10.86 5.52
CA ARG A 24 -12.91 11.44 6.38
C ARG A 24 -11.81 12.12 5.56
N PHE A 25 -11.45 11.55 4.44
CA PHE A 25 -10.41 12.05 3.54
C PHE A 25 -11.04 12.68 2.29
N ARG A 26 -10.55 13.88 1.90
CA ARG A 26 -11.12 14.63 0.79
C ARG A 26 -10.03 15.29 -0.07
N GLY A 27 -10.18 15.20 -1.38
CA GLY A 27 -9.28 15.84 -2.34
C GLY A 27 -7.81 15.41 -2.19
N LYS A 28 -6.92 16.25 -2.67
CA LYS A 28 -5.48 15.97 -2.67
C LYS A 28 -4.90 15.89 -1.25
N GLN A 29 -5.29 16.81 -0.37
CA GLN A 29 -4.84 16.78 1.02
C GLN A 29 -5.30 15.50 1.73
N GLY A 30 -6.55 15.09 1.56
CA GLY A 30 -7.03 13.84 2.17
C GLY A 30 -6.32 12.59 1.65
N ALA A 31 -5.89 12.57 0.37
CA ALA A 31 -5.07 11.48 -0.15
C ALA A 31 -3.69 11.44 0.54
N TYR A 32 -3.06 12.58 0.72
CA TYR A 32 -1.80 12.70 1.44
C TYR A 32 -1.94 12.31 2.92
N ASP A 33 -2.97 12.81 3.60
CA ASP A 33 -3.24 12.52 5.02
C ASP A 33 -3.46 11.01 5.25
N PHE A 34 -4.15 10.33 4.33
CA PHE A 34 -4.30 8.89 4.43
C PHE A 34 -2.96 8.15 4.29
N VAL A 35 -2.10 8.53 3.34
CA VAL A 35 -0.78 7.91 3.19
C VAL A 35 0.09 8.17 4.42
N ARG A 36 0.05 9.36 5.00
CA ARG A 36 0.73 9.69 6.27
C ARG A 36 0.22 8.82 7.43
N GLN A 37 -1.09 8.66 7.56
CA GLN A 37 -1.69 7.80 8.59
C GLN A 37 -1.22 6.34 8.45
N ALA A 38 -1.26 5.80 7.24
CA ALA A 38 -0.85 4.45 6.94
C ALA A 38 0.68 4.24 6.97
N GLY A 39 1.45 5.34 6.89
CA GLY A 39 2.89 5.32 6.73
C GLY A 39 3.34 4.94 5.31
N CYS A 40 2.69 4.00 4.68
CA CYS A 40 2.83 3.71 3.26
C CYS A 40 1.58 3.05 2.70
N ILE A 41 1.40 3.15 1.39
CA ILE A 41 0.46 2.32 0.62
C ILE A 41 1.24 1.47 -0.38
N GLN A 42 0.81 0.23 -0.57
CA GLN A 42 1.53 -0.71 -1.41
C GLN A 42 1.31 -0.38 -2.89
N PHE A 43 2.40 -0.29 -3.64
CA PHE A 43 2.38 -0.17 -5.10
C PHE A 43 2.48 -1.56 -5.73
N ASP A 44 1.68 -1.78 -6.77
CA ASP A 44 1.81 -2.93 -7.66
C ASP A 44 1.66 -2.45 -9.10
N PRO A 45 2.50 -2.90 -10.05
CA PRO A 45 2.46 -2.44 -11.44
C PRO A 45 1.26 -2.97 -12.24
N VAL A 46 0.60 -4.01 -11.76
CA VAL A 46 -0.56 -4.59 -12.47
C VAL A 46 -1.71 -3.59 -12.47
N ASP A 47 -2.19 -3.27 -13.66
CA ASP A 47 -3.28 -2.33 -13.92
C ASP A 47 -4.42 -3.05 -14.66
N ALA A 48 -5.13 -3.94 -13.96
CA ALA A 48 -6.29 -4.62 -14.54
C ALA A 48 -7.57 -3.75 -14.51
N CYS A 49 -7.72 -2.93 -13.48
CA CYS A 49 -8.82 -1.98 -13.33
C CYS A 49 -8.43 -0.78 -12.46
N GLY A 50 -7.15 -0.42 -12.48
CA GLY A 50 -6.46 0.55 -11.65
C GLY A 50 -5.30 -0.09 -10.91
N LYS A 51 -4.23 0.67 -10.68
CA LYS A 51 -3.07 0.22 -9.88
C LYS A 51 -3.43 0.14 -8.41
N ASN A 52 -2.81 -0.75 -7.65
CA ASN A 52 -3.16 -0.99 -6.25
C ASN A 52 -3.23 0.29 -5.39
N ALA A 53 -2.26 1.19 -5.52
CA ALA A 53 -2.25 2.46 -4.77
C ALA A 53 -3.43 3.37 -5.16
N GLU A 54 -3.78 3.43 -6.45
CA GLU A 54 -4.93 4.18 -6.96
C GLU A 54 -6.24 3.59 -6.43
N LEU A 55 -6.35 2.25 -6.43
CA LEU A 55 -7.51 1.52 -5.90
C LEU A 55 -7.66 1.70 -4.39
N THR A 56 -6.55 1.77 -3.65
CA THR A 56 -6.55 2.06 -2.22
C THR A 56 -7.14 3.45 -1.94
N LEU A 57 -6.71 4.47 -2.67
CA LEU A 57 -7.15 5.85 -2.42
C LEU A 57 -8.58 6.12 -2.91
N GLN A 58 -8.99 5.57 -4.08
CA GLN A 58 -10.31 5.80 -4.64
C GLN A 58 -11.47 5.28 -3.77
N SER A 59 -11.22 4.28 -2.91
CA SER A 59 -12.26 3.72 -2.03
C SER A 59 -12.57 4.62 -0.83
N ARG A 60 -11.66 5.51 -0.42
CA ARG A 60 -11.76 6.25 0.84
C ARG A 60 -11.61 7.76 0.72
N VAL A 61 -11.06 8.26 -0.38
CA VAL A 61 -10.84 9.70 -0.58
C VAL A 61 -11.91 10.28 -1.51
N GLN A 62 -12.72 11.19 -0.99
CA GLN A 62 -13.73 11.87 -1.80
C GLN A 62 -13.06 12.78 -2.83
N GLY A 63 -13.45 12.65 -4.10
CA GLY A 63 -12.90 13.48 -5.19
C GLY A 63 -11.50 13.05 -5.63
N PHE A 64 -11.05 11.85 -5.25
CA PHE A 64 -9.77 11.29 -5.72
C PHE A 64 -9.81 10.97 -7.21
N THR A 65 -8.73 11.31 -7.90
CA THR A 65 -8.45 10.93 -9.28
C THR A 65 -7.02 10.36 -9.39
N LYS A 66 -6.73 9.60 -10.44
CA LYS A 66 -5.37 9.11 -10.72
C LYS A 66 -4.37 10.26 -10.83
N GLN A 67 -4.81 11.40 -11.38
CA GLN A 67 -4.03 12.63 -11.47
C GLN A 67 -3.66 13.21 -10.09
N THR A 68 -4.52 13.03 -9.08
CA THR A 68 -4.22 13.44 -7.69
C THR A 68 -2.99 12.73 -7.14
N LEU A 69 -2.90 11.41 -7.32
CA LEU A 69 -1.73 10.63 -6.88
C LEU A 69 -0.48 11.00 -7.69
N TRP A 70 -0.63 11.16 -9.02
CA TRP A 70 0.45 11.62 -9.88
C TRP A 70 1.04 12.95 -9.42
N GLN A 71 0.18 13.92 -9.09
CA GLN A 71 0.61 15.22 -8.58
C GLN A 71 1.38 15.11 -7.27
N LEU A 72 0.86 14.35 -6.30
CA LEU A 72 1.53 14.15 -5.01
C LEU A 72 2.92 13.50 -5.15
N LEU A 73 3.06 12.55 -6.09
CA LEU A 73 4.31 11.83 -6.32
C LEU A 73 5.33 12.65 -7.13
N TYR A 74 4.88 13.24 -8.26
CA TYR A 74 5.83 13.66 -9.30
C TYR A 74 5.88 15.18 -9.53
N ARG A 75 4.86 15.92 -9.10
CA ARG A 75 4.86 17.38 -9.16
C ARG A 75 5.17 18.01 -7.81
N ASP A 76 4.38 17.65 -6.79
CA ASP A 76 4.45 18.30 -5.48
C ASP A 76 5.51 17.63 -4.57
N ARG A 77 5.93 16.41 -4.90
CA ARG A 77 6.92 15.61 -4.16
C ARG A 77 6.60 15.45 -2.67
N LEU A 78 5.33 15.46 -2.31
CA LEU A 78 4.86 15.14 -0.96
C LEU A 78 4.89 13.64 -0.67
N LEU A 79 4.84 12.83 -1.73
CA LEU A 79 5.00 11.39 -1.69
C LEU A 79 6.17 10.95 -2.56
N VAL A 80 6.77 9.83 -2.21
CA VAL A 80 7.88 9.22 -2.94
C VAL A 80 7.65 7.71 -3.08
N ASP A 81 8.06 7.17 -4.23
CA ASP A 81 8.17 5.74 -4.42
C ASP A 81 9.45 5.24 -3.71
N TYR A 82 9.30 4.37 -2.71
CA TYR A 82 10.44 3.72 -2.07
C TYR A 82 10.01 2.39 -1.41
N PRO A 83 10.91 1.39 -1.29
CA PRO A 83 10.58 0.14 -0.61
C PRO A 83 10.24 0.33 0.87
N ASP A 84 9.10 -0.19 1.31
CA ASP A 84 8.70 -0.32 2.71
C ASP A 84 8.01 -1.68 2.91
N LYS A 85 6.71 -1.80 2.68
CA LYS A 85 6.02 -3.08 2.56
C LYS A 85 6.01 -3.48 1.09
N ASN A 86 7.03 -4.17 0.63
CA ASN A 86 7.35 -4.38 -0.79
C ASN A 86 7.55 -3.02 -1.51
N LEU A 87 7.22 -2.92 -2.79
CA LEU A 87 7.15 -1.64 -3.47
C LEU A 87 6.04 -0.80 -2.84
N SER A 88 6.36 0.41 -2.46
CA SER A 88 5.45 1.28 -1.71
C SER A 88 5.54 2.73 -2.17
N ILE A 89 4.51 3.47 -1.78
CA ILE A 89 4.46 4.92 -1.83
C ILE A 89 4.38 5.40 -0.39
N LEU A 90 5.29 6.26 0.01
CA LEU A 90 5.38 6.77 1.38
C LEU A 90 5.51 8.29 1.40
N PRO A 91 5.24 8.94 2.55
CA PRO A 91 5.46 10.36 2.71
C PRO A 91 6.93 10.70 2.50
N THR A 92 7.22 11.75 1.75
CA THR A 92 8.61 12.20 1.48
C THR A 92 9.31 12.63 2.78
N GLU A 93 8.57 13.14 3.76
CA GLU A 93 9.08 13.50 5.08
C GLU A 93 9.67 12.31 5.85
N ASP A 94 9.27 11.08 5.51
CA ASP A 94 9.82 9.86 6.12
C ASP A 94 11.18 9.44 5.50
N TRP A 95 11.66 10.12 4.47
CA TRP A 95 12.90 9.78 3.77
C TRP A 95 14.09 9.54 4.71
N PRO A 96 14.36 10.35 5.73
CA PRO A 96 15.49 10.13 6.62
C PRO A 96 15.45 8.81 7.40
N TYR A 97 14.25 8.34 7.77
CA TYR A 97 14.09 7.07 8.51
C TYR A 97 14.50 5.82 7.71
N PHE A 98 14.66 5.95 6.40
CA PHE A 98 15.10 4.87 5.52
C PHE A 98 16.60 4.97 5.18
N GLU A 99 17.36 5.87 5.82
CA GLU A 99 18.79 6.08 5.56
C GLU A 99 19.62 4.82 5.80
N ARG A 100 19.31 4.02 6.81
CA ARG A 100 20.00 2.75 7.08
C ARG A 100 19.94 1.77 5.90
N TYR A 101 18.82 1.75 5.16
CA TYR A 101 18.68 0.88 3.98
C TYR A 101 19.49 1.42 2.81
N ARG A 102 19.50 2.73 2.63
CA ARG A 102 20.33 3.38 1.61
C ARG A 102 21.81 3.23 1.91
N ARG A 103 22.21 3.38 3.18
CA ARG A 103 23.57 3.14 3.64
C ARG A 103 23.96 1.68 3.42
N SER A 104 23.14 0.73 3.81
CA SER A 104 23.39 -0.70 3.52
C SER A 104 23.52 -0.99 2.04
N ALA A 105 22.77 -0.32 1.18
CA ALA A 105 22.90 -0.45 -0.26
C ALA A 105 24.20 0.16 -0.79
N ARG A 106 24.71 1.24 -0.18
CA ARG A 106 26.01 1.82 -0.54
C ARG A 106 27.18 0.96 -0.07
N GLU A 107 27.11 0.41 1.14
CA GLU A 107 28.22 -0.31 1.79
C GLU A 107 28.28 -1.79 1.35
N GLY A 108 27.14 -2.45 1.24
CA GLY A 108 27.02 -3.88 0.96
C GLY A 108 26.20 -4.23 -0.27
N GLY A 109 25.87 -3.24 -1.10
CA GLY A 109 25.05 -3.40 -2.28
C GLY A 109 25.75 -4.17 -3.40
N ARG A 110 25.18 -4.07 -4.58
CA ARG A 110 25.71 -4.71 -5.78
C ARG A 110 27.10 -4.20 -6.07
N GLN A 111 28.07 -5.08 -5.95
CA GLN A 111 29.44 -4.79 -6.34
C GLN A 111 29.80 -5.67 -7.53
N PHE A 112 30.05 -5.05 -8.66
CA PHE A 112 30.54 -5.70 -9.86
C PHE A 112 31.56 -4.79 -10.54
N GLU A 113 32.41 -5.41 -11.33
CA GLU A 113 33.45 -4.69 -12.06
C GLU A 113 32.83 -3.61 -12.96
N GLY A 114 33.40 -2.40 -12.91
CA GLY A 114 32.91 -1.25 -13.69
C GLY A 114 31.67 -0.55 -13.16
N LEU A 115 31.10 -0.94 -12.01
CA LEU A 115 29.90 -0.27 -11.47
C LEU A 115 30.11 1.23 -11.25
N ALA A 116 31.21 1.61 -10.61
CA ALA A 116 31.50 3.03 -10.30
C ALA A 116 31.58 3.89 -11.57
N GLU A 117 32.18 3.35 -12.64
CA GLU A 117 32.25 4.03 -13.94
C GLU A 117 30.86 4.16 -14.57
N MET A 118 30.03 3.10 -14.49
CA MET A 118 28.66 3.15 -15.02
C MET A 118 27.78 4.12 -14.23
N GLU A 119 27.94 4.19 -12.93
CA GLU A 119 27.25 5.18 -12.08
C GLU A 119 27.65 6.60 -12.47
N GLU A 120 28.95 6.88 -12.68
CA GLU A 120 29.40 8.24 -13.06
C GLU A 120 28.88 8.61 -14.46
N ARG A 121 28.94 7.71 -15.42
CA ARG A 121 28.37 7.92 -16.76
C ARG A 121 26.86 8.16 -16.68
N THR A 122 26.16 7.45 -15.80
CA THR A 122 24.72 7.63 -15.57
C THR A 122 24.43 8.99 -14.96
N ARG A 123 25.22 9.46 -13.97
CA ARG A 123 25.11 10.81 -13.38
C ARG A 123 25.28 11.89 -14.44
N GLN A 124 26.35 11.79 -15.23
CA GLN A 124 26.60 12.75 -16.30
C GLN A 124 25.45 12.77 -17.29
N TYR A 125 25.01 11.60 -17.76
CA TYR A 125 23.87 11.49 -18.68
C TYR A 125 22.61 12.14 -18.14
N LEU A 126 22.26 11.91 -16.86
CA LEU A 126 21.08 12.49 -16.22
C LEU A 126 21.19 14.01 -16.02
N ARG A 127 22.41 14.56 -15.83
CA ARG A 127 22.62 16.01 -15.75
C ARG A 127 22.40 16.68 -17.11
N GLU A 128 22.83 16.04 -18.18
CA GLU A 128 22.80 16.58 -19.54
C GLU A 128 21.44 16.37 -20.22
N ASN A 129 20.81 15.20 -20.02
CA ASN A 129 19.65 14.76 -20.79
C ASN A 129 18.35 14.66 -19.97
N GLY A 130 18.41 14.74 -18.64
CA GLY A 130 17.26 14.59 -17.76
C GLY A 130 16.83 13.15 -17.54
N PRO A 131 15.54 12.92 -17.19
CA PRO A 131 15.06 11.62 -16.76
C PRO A 131 15.20 10.51 -17.79
N VAL A 132 15.62 9.31 -17.37
CA VAL A 132 15.91 8.17 -18.23
C VAL A 132 15.30 6.88 -17.68
N ASN A 133 15.01 5.95 -18.55
CA ASN A 133 14.64 4.57 -18.20
C ASN A 133 15.73 3.57 -18.67
N SER A 134 15.57 2.31 -18.30
CA SER A 134 16.57 1.27 -18.62
C SER A 134 16.68 0.91 -20.11
N GLU A 135 15.76 1.36 -20.95
CA GLU A 135 15.80 1.13 -22.40
C GLU A 135 16.51 2.26 -23.13
N THR A 136 16.51 3.46 -22.55
CA THR A 136 17.06 4.67 -23.18
C THR A 136 18.39 5.12 -22.58
N LEU A 137 18.81 4.61 -21.42
CA LEU A 137 20.14 4.86 -20.86
C LEU A 137 21.20 4.16 -21.73
N PRO A 138 22.19 4.88 -22.29
CA PRO A 138 23.21 4.31 -23.16
C PRO A 138 24.31 3.56 -22.38
N VAL A 139 23.92 2.54 -21.64
CA VAL A 139 24.79 1.62 -20.92
C VAL A 139 24.48 0.22 -21.40
N GLU A 140 25.44 -0.36 -22.12
CA GLU A 140 25.32 -1.69 -22.70
C GLU A 140 25.93 -2.77 -21.81
N GLY A 141 25.53 -4.02 -22.05
CA GLY A 141 26.03 -5.20 -21.38
C GLY A 141 24.97 -5.89 -20.54
N GLN A 142 25.37 -7.04 -20.01
CA GLN A 142 24.57 -7.83 -19.07
C GLN A 142 25.38 -8.09 -17.81
N MET A 143 24.71 -8.12 -16.69
CA MET A 143 25.35 -8.41 -15.42
C MET A 143 24.46 -9.22 -14.50
N TYR A 144 25.11 -9.89 -13.55
CA TYR A 144 24.40 -10.61 -12.51
C TYR A 144 23.68 -9.62 -11.59
N TRP A 145 22.43 -9.92 -11.29
CA TRP A 145 21.56 -9.06 -10.52
C TRP A 145 20.77 -9.85 -9.48
N HIS A 146 20.50 -9.24 -8.34
CA HIS A 146 19.51 -9.71 -7.38
C HIS A 146 18.62 -8.56 -6.94
N SER A 147 17.34 -8.82 -6.74
CA SER A 147 16.40 -7.82 -6.25
C SER A 147 16.59 -7.59 -4.75
N MET A 148 16.51 -6.32 -4.33
CA MET A 148 16.42 -6.00 -2.90
C MET A 148 15.09 -6.39 -2.28
N ILE A 149 14.07 -6.62 -3.11
CA ILE A 149 12.73 -6.99 -2.68
C ILE A 149 12.44 -8.38 -3.24
N HIS A 150 12.17 -9.31 -2.32
CA HIS A 150 11.70 -10.62 -2.69
C HIS A 150 10.22 -10.55 -3.05
N TRP A 151 9.91 -10.79 -4.33
CA TRP A 151 8.56 -11.07 -4.73
C TRP A 151 8.50 -12.29 -5.66
N SER A 152 7.30 -12.81 -5.91
CA SER A 152 7.12 -14.03 -6.68
C SER A 152 7.83 -13.95 -8.03
N GLY A 153 8.87 -14.74 -8.18
CA GLY A 153 9.64 -14.81 -9.40
C GLY A 153 11.14 -14.94 -9.14
N GLN A 154 11.91 -14.98 -10.19
CA GLN A 154 13.36 -14.97 -10.13
C GLN A 154 13.84 -13.61 -9.59
N TRP A 155 14.45 -13.62 -8.42
CA TRP A 155 14.97 -12.42 -7.75
C TRP A 155 16.48 -12.27 -7.92
N HIS A 156 17.11 -13.15 -8.66
CA HIS A 156 18.50 -13.10 -9.09
C HIS A 156 18.65 -13.64 -10.51
N GLY A 157 19.67 -13.24 -11.21
CA GLY A 157 19.97 -13.67 -12.56
C GLY A 157 20.73 -12.63 -13.38
N GLN A 158 20.82 -12.83 -14.68
CA GLN A 158 21.38 -11.84 -15.58
C GLN A 158 20.32 -10.83 -16.00
N THR A 159 20.68 -9.55 -16.01
CA THR A 159 19.86 -8.45 -16.52
C THR A 159 20.71 -7.41 -17.23
N GLY A 160 20.09 -6.54 -18.02
CA GLY A 160 20.81 -5.45 -18.68
C GLY A 160 21.51 -4.52 -17.69
N ALA A 161 22.72 -4.08 -18.04
CA ALA A 161 23.54 -3.21 -17.20
C ALA A 161 22.85 -1.89 -16.87
N ALA A 162 22.18 -1.27 -17.85
CA ALA A 162 21.39 -0.06 -17.65
C ALA A 162 20.34 -0.21 -16.54
N ARG A 163 19.62 -1.33 -16.51
CA ARG A 163 18.65 -1.61 -15.44
C ARG A 163 19.34 -1.79 -14.09
N SER A 164 20.45 -2.54 -14.06
CA SER A 164 21.17 -2.81 -12.82
C SER A 164 21.72 -1.54 -12.18
N VAL A 165 22.35 -0.64 -12.95
CA VAL A 165 22.89 0.61 -12.43
C VAL A 165 21.79 1.54 -11.93
N LEU A 166 20.68 1.68 -12.67
CA LEU A 166 19.55 2.51 -12.26
C LEU A 166 18.91 2.00 -10.97
N GLU A 167 18.70 0.68 -10.84
CA GLU A 167 18.14 0.09 -9.62
C GLU A 167 19.12 0.17 -8.44
N GLN A 168 20.44 0.08 -8.67
CA GLN A 168 21.44 0.29 -7.63
C GLN A 168 21.42 1.73 -7.14
N MET A 169 21.54 2.70 -8.02
CA MET A 169 21.52 4.12 -7.66
C MET A 169 20.18 4.55 -7.02
N TYR A 170 19.07 3.95 -7.43
CA TYR A 170 17.78 4.13 -6.75
C TYR A 170 17.80 3.55 -5.32
N SER A 171 18.42 2.39 -5.14
CA SER A 171 18.52 1.74 -3.82
C SER A 171 19.40 2.53 -2.86
N THR A 172 20.48 3.16 -3.35
CA THR A 172 21.34 4.05 -2.56
C THR A 172 20.68 5.39 -2.23
N GLY A 173 19.55 5.72 -2.90
CA GLY A 173 18.83 6.98 -2.75
C GLY A 173 19.41 8.13 -3.59
N GLU A 174 20.37 7.85 -4.43
CA GLU A 174 20.92 8.85 -5.37
C GLU A 174 19.93 9.20 -6.47
N LEU A 175 19.13 8.20 -6.90
CA LEU A 175 18.03 8.42 -7.83
C LEU A 175 16.69 8.31 -7.14
N VAL A 176 15.71 9.01 -7.71
CA VAL A 176 14.28 8.85 -7.44
C VAL A 176 13.55 8.50 -8.73
N ILE A 177 12.36 7.93 -8.60
CA ILE A 177 11.46 7.78 -9.74
C ILE A 177 10.92 9.17 -10.08
N HIS A 178 11.29 9.68 -11.26
CA HIS A 178 10.79 10.95 -11.79
C HIS A 178 9.31 10.84 -12.17
N HIS A 179 8.96 9.79 -12.93
CA HIS A 179 7.58 9.44 -13.29
C HIS A 179 7.52 7.99 -13.77
N LYS A 180 6.31 7.53 -14.05
CA LYS A 180 6.07 6.21 -14.64
C LYS A 180 5.16 6.33 -15.86
N GLU A 181 5.49 5.60 -16.91
CA GLU A 181 4.64 5.36 -18.07
C GLU A 181 4.23 3.88 -18.07
N GLY A 182 2.98 3.60 -17.72
CA GLY A 182 2.56 2.22 -17.48
C GLY A 182 3.36 1.59 -16.33
N ALA A 183 4.10 0.52 -16.63
CA ALA A 183 5.03 -0.15 -15.71
C ALA A 183 6.47 0.39 -15.80
N ARG A 184 6.80 1.16 -16.84
CA ARG A 184 8.14 1.69 -17.10
C ARG A 184 8.44 2.84 -16.13
N LYS A 185 9.57 2.74 -15.43
CA LYS A 185 10.06 3.76 -14.50
C LYS A 185 11.07 4.66 -15.19
N TYR A 186 10.92 5.96 -15.04
CA TYR A 186 11.91 6.95 -15.40
C TYR A 186 12.59 7.45 -14.13
N TYR A 187 13.91 7.44 -14.12
CA TYR A 187 14.73 7.83 -12.97
C TYR A 187 15.42 9.16 -13.25
N ASP A 188 15.63 9.95 -12.20
CA ASP A 188 16.46 11.13 -12.24
C ASP A 188 17.13 11.35 -10.87
N LEU A 189 18.11 12.26 -10.82
CA LEU A 189 18.87 12.58 -9.62
C LEU A 189 17.95 13.10 -8.51
N ALA A 190 18.04 12.49 -7.32
CA ALA A 190 17.23 12.87 -6.18
C ALA A 190 17.40 14.32 -5.76
N GLU A 191 18.61 14.85 -5.91
CA GLU A 191 18.98 16.24 -5.60
C GLU A 191 18.18 17.30 -6.36
N LYS A 192 17.61 16.93 -7.52
CA LYS A 192 16.75 17.84 -8.32
C LYS A 192 15.32 17.95 -7.75
N TYR A 193 14.87 16.98 -6.95
CA TYR A 193 13.46 16.84 -6.59
C TYR A 193 13.19 16.80 -5.09
N LEU A 194 14.15 16.36 -4.29
CA LEU A 194 14.00 16.30 -2.85
C LEU A 194 14.76 17.45 -2.17
N PRO A 195 14.20 18.03 -1.10
CA PRO A 195 14.87 19.11 -0.37
C PRO A 195 16.25 18.67 0.13
N PRO A 196 17.30 19.50 -0.01
CA PRO A 196 18.64 19.18 0.50
C PRO A 196 18.64 18.80 1.98
N ALA A 197 17.79 19.42 2.79
CA ALA A 197 17.64 19.10 4.20
C ALA A 197 17.18 17.67 4.47
N LEU A 198 16.35 17.08 3.58
CA LEU A 198 15.94 15.69 3.70
C LEU A 198 17.03 14.73 3.20
N LEU A 199 17.76 15.11 2.15
CA LEU A 199 18.82 14.30 1.58
C LEU A 199 20.03 14.17 2.52
N SER A 200 20.34 15.23 3.26
CA SER A 200 21.45 15.28 4.22
C SER A 200 21.06 14.93 5.65
N ALA A 201 19.77 14.72 5.94
CA ALA A 201 19.31 14.40 7.27
C ALA A 201 19.87 13.06 7.74
N PRO A 202 20.43 13.00 8.98
CA PRO A 202 20.83 11.73 9.57
C PRO A 202 19.62 10.83 9.83
N ASP A 203 19.86 9.51 10.01
CA ASP A 203 18.82 8.60 10.48
C ASP A 203 18.28 9.09 11.84
N PRO A 204 16.99 9.45 11.94
CA PRO A 204 16.41 9.93 13.20
C PRO A 204 16.38 8.87 14.31
N LEU A 205 16.51 7.59 13.93
CA LEU A 205 16.45 6.45 14.82
C LEU A 205 17.64 5.50 14.55
N PRO A 206 18.88 5.92 14.91
CA PRO A 206 20.09 5.17 14.58
C PRO A 206 20.13 3.79 15.25
N GLU A 207 19.48 3.63 16.41
CA GLU A 207 19.42 2.37 17.12
C GLU A 207 18.41 1.41 16.44
N GLU A 208 18.82 0.16 16.23
CA GLU A 208 17.99 -0.85 15.55
C GLU A 208 16.64 -1.06 16.23
N ASN A 209 16.64 -1.15 17.57
CA ASN A 209 15.42 -1.41 18.34
C ASN A 209 14.43 -0.22 18.26
N ASP A 210 14.93 1.01 18.21
CA ASP A 210 14.11 2.22 18.06
C ASP A 210 13.45 2.25 16.69
N HIS A 211 14.23 1.98 15.67
CA HIS A 211 13.73 1.90 14.31
C HIS A 211 12.73 0.74 14.14
N LEU A 212 12.98 -0.43 14.72
CA LEU A 212 12.03 -1.54 14.68
C LEU A 212 10.72 -1.20 15.39
N ALA A 213 10.77 -0.55 16.56
CA ALA A 213 9.59 -0.10 17.28
C ALA A 213 8.78 0.89 16.44
N TRP A 214 9.42 1.88 15.82
CA TRP A 214 8.79 2.81 14.90
C TRP A 214 8.14 2.09 13.69
N ARG A 215 8.83 1.10 13.10
CA ARG A 215 8.27 0.31 11.99
C ARG A 215 7.05 -0.51 12.42
N VAL A 216 7.09 -1.12 13.61
CA VAL A 216 5.97 -1.88 14.18
C VAL A 216 4.76 -0.96 14.40
N GLU A 217 4.97 0.20 15.02
CA GLU A 217 3.91 1.18 15.22
C GLU A 217 3.29 1.65 13.90
N ARG A 218 4.10 1.90 12.88
CA ARG A 218 3.60 2.24 11.52
C ARG A 218 2.70 1.15 10.95
N ARG A 219 3.06 -0.14 11.12
CA ARG A 219 2.20 -1.25 10.67
C ARG A 219 0.89 -1.34 11.45
N ILE A 220 0.93 -1.08 12.77
CA ILE A 220 -0.29 -0.98 13.57
C ILE A 220 -1.17 0.16 13.04
N GLY A 221 -0.61 1.34 12.82
CA GLY A 221 -1.33 2.48 12.25
C GLY A 221 -1.82 2.28 10.82
N ALA A 222 -1.11 1.49 10.01
CA ALA A 222 -1.52 1.17 8.65
C ALA A 222 -2.78 0.30 8.61
N VAL A 223 -2.84 -0.72 9.46
CA VAL A 223 -3.98 -1.67 9.53
C VAL A 223 -5.09 -1.17 10.43
N GLY A 224 -4.76 -0.35 11.44
CA GLY A 224 -5.67 0.18 12.45
C GLY A 224 -5.74 -0.69 13.72
N LEU A 225 -5.90 -1.99 13.57
CA LEU A 225 -5.81 -2.97 14.64
C LEU A 225 -4.88 -4.10 14.22
N LEU A 226 -3.87 -4.42 15.03
CA LEU A 226 -3.01 -5.56 14.80
C LEU A 226 -2.74 -6.31 16.10
N TRP A 227 -2.45 -7.60 15.98
CA TRP A 227 -2.02 -8.48 17.07
C TRP A 227 -0.52 -8.78 17.01
N ASN A 228 0.06 -9.15 18.13
CA ASN A 228 1.42 -9.66 18.18
C ASN A 228 1.48 -11.13 17.72
N ARG A 229 1.16 -11.38 16.45
CA ARG A 229 1.19 -12.71 15.80
C ARG A 229 1.90 -12.65 14.44
N PRO A 230 2.39 -13.77 13.90
CA PRO A 230 2.87 -13.82 12.52
C PRO A 230 1.78 -13.34 11.55
N SER A 231 2.15 -12.43 10.66
CA SER A 231 1.24 -11.78 9.72
C SER A 231 2.01 -11.24 8.52
N ASP A 232 1.35 -11.19 7.37
CA ASP A 232 1.89 -10.50 6.19
C ASP A 232 2.01 -8.99 6.38
N ALA A 233 1.36 -8.40 7.40
CA ALA A 233 1.55 -7.01 7.78
C ALA A 233 2.99 -6.70 8.18
N TRP A 234 3.75 -7.69 8.67
CA TRP A 234 5.15 -7.55 9.09
C TRP A 234 6.17 -7.75 7.96
N LEU A 235 5.75 -8.03 6.74
CA LEU A 235 6.69 -8.24 5.62
C LEU A 235 7.63 -7.05 5.46
N ASN A 236 8.90 -7.37 5.16
CA ASN A 236 10.01 -6.43 4.97
C ASN A 236 10.36 -5.56 6.20
N LEU A 237 9.98 -6.00 7.39
CA LEU A 237 10.61 -5.53 8.61
C LEU A 237 11.82 -6.42 8.92
N TRP A 238 12.94 -6.07 8.32
CA TRP A 238 14.18 -6.84 8.41
C TRP A 238 14.64 -6.92 9.86
N GLY A 239 15.08 -8.09 10.28
CA GLY A 239 15.47 -8.35 11.66
C GLY A 239 14.31 -8.58 12.64
N LEU A 240 13.04 -8.38 12.25
CA LEU A 240 11.89 -8.59 13.11
C LEU A 240 11.55 -10.08 13.22
N ASN A 241 11.92 -10.70 14.31
CA ASN A 241 11.46 -12.03 14.72
C ASN A 241 10.37 -11.93 15.80
N ALA A 242 9.86 -13.06 16.25
CA ALA A 242 8.79 -13.11 17.26
C ALA A 242 9.19 -12.44 18.60
N GLY A 243 10.43 -12.65 19.06
CA GLY A 243 10.95 -12.05 20.29
C GLY A 243 11.10 -10.53 20.17
N LYS A 244 11.76 -10.03 19.13
CA LYS A 244 11.90 -8.60 18.88
C LYS A 244 10.54 -7.92 18.69
N ARG A 245 9.59 -8.57 18.02
CA ARG A 245 8.23 -8.04 17.88
C ARG A 245 7.54 -7.89 19.24
N ALA A 246 7.60 -8.93 20.08
CA ALA A 246 7.02 -8.87 21.42
C ALA A 246 7.67 -7.76 22.28
N GLU A 247 8.97 -7.55 22.15
CA GLU A 247 9.66 -6.45 22.81
C GLU A 247 9.21 -5.08 22.31
N CYS A 248 9.06 -4.89 20.98
CA CYS A 248 8.51 -3.66 20.42
C CYS A 248 7.10 -3.36 20.97
N PHE A 249 6.23 -4.35 21.02
CA PHE A 249 4.87 -4.18 21.57
C PHE A 249 4.93 -3.79 23.06
N ARG A 250 5.72 -4.48 23.86
CA ARG A 250 5.89 -4.16 25.29
C ARG A 250 6.44 -2.74 25.48
N ARG A 251 7.45 -2.35 24.72
CA ARG A 251 8.04 -1.01 24.76
C ARG A 251 7.01 0.06 24.39
N LEU A 252 6.37 -0.08 23.25
CA LEU A 252 5.38 0.88 22.74
C LEU A 252 4.17 1.01 23.68
N LEU A 253 3.73 -0.11 24.28
CA LEU A 253 2.58 -0.13 25.18
C LEU A 253 2.92 0.42 26.57
N VAL A 254 4.00 -0.10 27.20
CA VAL A 254 4.28 0.12 28.63
C VAL A 254 5.22 1.30 28.86
N ALA A 255 6.33 1.38 28.10
CA ALA A 255 7.33 2.40 28.31
C ALA A 255 6.98 3.74 27.66
N GLU A 256 6.41 3.72 26.49
CA GLU A 256 6.18 4.92 25.67
C GLU A 256 4.70 5.32 25.57
N GLY A 257 3.76 4.43 25.87
CA GLY A 257 2.32 4.71 25.76
C GLY A 257 1.83 5.08 24.36
N ARG A 258 2.54 4.60 23.31
CA ARG A 258 2.25 4.95 21.89
C ARG A 258 1.23 4.05 21.24
N ILE A 259 0.95 2.91 21.85
CA ILE A 259 -0.12 1.99 21.45
C ILE A 259 -0.98 1.66 22.67
N GLN A 260 -2.20 1.23 22.43
CA GLN A 260 -3.11 0.76 23.47
C GLN A 260 -3.62 -0.64 23.14
N GLU A 261 -3.80 -1.43 24.19
CA GLU A 261 -4.28 -2.80 24.12
C GLU A 261 -5.80 -2.86 24.24
N LEU A 262 -6.42 -3.65 23.36
CA LEU A 262 -7.86 -3.86 23.28
C LEU A 262 -8.15 -5.36 23.28
N SER A 263 -9.17 -5.78 23.99
CA SER A 263 -9.76 -7.11 23.87
C SER A 263 -10.96 -7.08 22.95
N VAL A 264 -11.14 -8.15 22.16
CA VAL A 264 -12.33 -8.30 21.31
C VAL A 264 -13.02 -9.62 21.65
N GLU A 265 -14.33 -9.57 21.87
CA GLU A 265 -15.14 -10.75 22.21
C GLU A 265 -14.97 -11.87 21.18
N GLY A 266 -14.62 -13.07 21.65
CA GLY A 266 -14.40 -14.26 20.83
C GLY A 266 -13.07 -14.26 20.06
N VAL A 267 -12.18 -13.25 20.26
CA VAL A 267 -10.83 -13.23 19.70
C VAL A 267 -9.84 -13.53 20.83
N ARG A 268 -9.05 -14.59 20.67
CA ARG A 268 -8.14 -15.07 21.74
C ARG A 268 -6.98 -14.14 22.10
N CYS A 269 -6.52 -13.37 21.13
CA CYS A 269 -5.34 -12.53 21.30
C CYS A 269 -5.75 -11.07 21.39
N PRO A 270 -5.10 -10.26 22.25
CA PRO A 270 -5.31 -8.83 22.27
C PRO A 270 -4.95 -8.22 20.92
N LEU A 271 -5.64 -7.14 20.59
CA LEU A 271 -5.37 -6.30 19.45
C LEU A 271 -4.83 -4.96 19.94
N TYR A 272 -4.07 -4.29 19.11
CA TYR A 272 -3.43 -3.03 19.43
C TYR A 272 -3.74 -2.01 18.37
N CYS A 273 -4.07 -0.79 18.78
CA CYS A 273 -4.14 0.39 17.94
C CYS A 273 -3.16 1.46 18.44
N ARG A 274 -2.95 2.50 17.68
CA ARG A 274 -2.16 3.65 18.14
C ARG A 274 -2.87 4.37 19.29
N ALA A 275 -2.12 4.91 20.21
CA ALA A 275 -2.61 5.95 21.12
C ALA A 275 -3.06 7.19 20.31
N GLY A 276 -4.00 7.95 20.85
CA GLY A 276 -4.58 9.11 20.15
C GLY A 276 -5.77 8.77 19.24
N GLU A 277 -6.22 7.52 19.24
CA GLU A 277 -7.40 7.09 18.47
C GLU A 277 -8.66 6.90 19.34
N GLU A 278 -8.66 7.45 20.57
CA GLU A 278 -9.75 7.31 21.55
C GLU A 278 -11.08 7.79 20.98
N ALA A 279 -11.12 8.92 20.30
CA ALA A 279 -12.34 9.44 19.68
C ALA A 279 -12.93 8.49 18.61
N LEU A 280 -12.08 7.77 17.87
CA LEU A 280 -12.55 6.75 16.94
C LEU A 280 -13.06 5.50 17.66
N LEU A 281 -12.44 5.11 18.78
CA LEU A 281 -12.90 4.01 19.63
C LEU A 281 -14.25 4.33 20.24
N GLU A 282 -14.41 5.50 20.86
CA GLU A 282 -15.68 5.95 21.43
C GLU A 282 -16.80 5.95 20.38
N ARG A 283 -16.49 6.47 19.18
CA ARG A 283 -17.43 6.47 18.07
C ARG A 283 -17.77 5.06 17.58
N ALA A 284 -16.80 4.14 17.55
CA ALA A 284 -17.02 2.75 17.20
C ALA A 284 -17.90 2.01 18.21
N MET A 285 -17.79 2.37 19.48
CA MET A 285 -18.57 1.81 20.60
C MET A 285 -19.96 2.44 20.72
N SER A 286 -20.16 3.63 20.18
CA SER A 286 -21.43 4.35 20.29
C SER A 286 -22.57 3.67 19.52
N ALA A 287 -23.82 4.03 19.88
CA ALA A 287 -25.03 3.62 19.17
C ALA A 287 -25.29 4.41 17.88
N GLU A 288 -24.36 5.30 17.46
CA GLU A 288 -24.52 6.11 16.24
C GLU A 288 -24.80 5.24 15.02
N ALA A 289 -25.84 5.56 14.27
CA ALA A 289 -26.14 4.94 13.00
C ALA A 289 -25.22 5.52 11.91
N LEU A 290 -24.16 4.80 11.56
CA LEU A 290 -23.25 5.21 10.50
C LEU A 290 -23.88 4.95 9.12
N ARG A 291 -23.82 5.96 8.25
CA ARG A 291 -24.29 5.83 6.87
C ARG A 291 -23.50 4.71 6.15
N PRO A 292 -24.15 3.67 5.63
CA PRO A 292 -23.48 2.64 4.89
C PRO A 292 -22.89 3.20 3.59
N ARG A 293 -21.69 2.74 3.26
CA ARG A 293 -21.04 2.99 1.95
C ARG A 293 -20.78 1.67 1.26
N CYS A 294 -20.78 1.70 -0.06
CA CYS A 294 -20.38 0.58 -0.90
C CYS A 294 -19.03 0.91 -1.52
N GLU A 295 -18.01 0.08 -1.26
CA GLU A 295 -16.65 0.34 -1.73
C GLU A 295 -16.02 -0.93 -2.33
N LEU A 296 -15.19 -0.73 -3.37
CA LEU A 296 -14.32 -1.75 -3.95
C LEU A 296 -12.90 -1.52 -3.43
N LEU A 297 -12.37 -2.51 -2.72
CA LEU A 297 -11.03 -2.38 -2.11
C LEU A 297 -9.94 -2.94 -3.02
N ALA A 298 -8.74 -2.39 -2.88
CA ALA A 298 -7.55 -2.91 -3.55
C ALA A 298 -7.17 -4.28 -3.00
N PRO A 299 -6.59 -5.19 -3.82
CA PRO A 299 -6.13 -6.50 -3.34
C PRO A 299 -5.06 -6.44 -2.24
N LEU A 300 -4.22 -5.41 -2.28
CA LEU A 300 -3.14 -5.15 -1.31
C LEU A 300 -3.45 -3.93 -0.45
N ASP A 301 -4.74 -3.67 -0.19
CA ASP A 301 -5.19 -2.61 0.71
C ASP A 301 -4.63 -2.79 2.12
N CYS A 302 -4.31 -1.68 2.80
CA CYS A 302 -3.76 -1.72 4.17
C CYS A 302 -4.67 -2.49 5.14
N LEU A 303 -5.99 -2.34 5.01
CA LEU A 303 -6.97 -3.09 5.80
C LEU A 303 -6.82 -4.61 5.64
N LEU A 304 -6.38 -5.09 4.47
CA LEU A 304 -6.26 -6.50 4.13
C LEU A 304 -4.86 -7.08 4.36
N TRP A 305 -3.93 -6.33 4.94
CA TRP A 305 -2.56 -6.82 5.15
C TRP A 305 -2.48 -7.98 6.13
N ASP A 306 -3.41 -8.08 7.08
CA ASP A 306 -3.57 -9.28 7.91
C ASP A 306 -4.88 -10.01 7.56
N ARG A 307 -4.79 -10.96 6.63
CA ARG A 307 -5.96 -11.73 6.16
C ARG A 307 -6.56 -12.63 7.22
N ARG A 308 -5.75 -13.08 8.20
CA ARG A 308 -6.27 -13.88 9.33
C ARG A 308 -7.12 -13.00 10.24
N LEU A 309 -6.69 -11.77 10.49
CA LEU A 309 -7.47 -10.80 11.26
C LEU A 309 -8.78 -10.44 10.55
N ILE A 310 -8.73 -10.25 9.22
CA ILE A 310 -9.95 -10.00 8.43
C ILE A 310 -10.91 -11.19 8.53
N ARG A 311 -10.42 -12.42 8.43
CA ARG A 311 -11.26 -13.62 8.64
C ARG A 311 -11.85 -13.64 10.05
N GLU A 312 -11.05 -13.37 11.07
CA GLU A 312 -11.47 -13.36 12.48
C GLU A 312 -12.54 -12.31 12.78
N LEU A 313 -12.39 -11.10 12.25
CA LEU A 313 -13.29 -9.99 12.55
C LEU A 313 -14.49 -9.89 11.60
N PHE A 314 -14.30 -10.17 10.31
CA PHE A 314 -15.33 -9.94 9.28
C PHE A 314 -15.95 -11.23 8.74
N ASP A 315 -15.45 -12.40 9.14
CA ASP A 315 -15.84 -13.68 8.57
C ASP A 315 -15.69 -13.67 7.03
N PHE A 316 -14.59 -13.11 6.55
CA PHE A 316 -14.31 -12.95 5.14
C PHE A 316 -12.93 -13.48 4.78
N ASP A 317 -12.89 -14.47 3.91
CA ASP A 317 -11.65 -15.07 3.42
C ASP A 317 -11.31 -14.51 2.04
N TYR A 318 -10.17 -13.85 1.94
CA TYR A 318 -9.73 -13.22 0.70
C TYR A 318 -8.34 -13.70 0.28
N THR A 319 -8.23 -14.11 -0.98
CA THR A 319 -6.97 -14.42 -1.66
C THR A 319 -6.90 -13.66 -2.97
N TRP A 320 -5.78 -12.99 -3.22
CA TRP A 320 -5.51 -12.41 -4.52
C TRP A 320 -4.90 -13.46 -5.44
N GLU A 321 -5.64 -13.88 -6.46
CA GLU A 321 -5.32 -15.05 -7.28
C GLU A 321 -4.50 -14.75 -8.53
N ILE A 322 -3.88 -13.55 -8.61
CA ILE A 322 -3.12 -13.14 -9.79
C ILE A 322 -1.99 -14.09 -10.16
N TYR A 323 -1.33 -14.71 -9.16
CA TYR A 323 -0.26 -15.69 -9.34
C TYR A 323 -0.75 -17.12 -9.35
N THR A 324 -2.05 -17.34 -9.13
CA THR A 324 -2.66 -18.66 -9.17
C THR A 324 -2.86 -19.08 -10.63
N PRO A 325 -2.43 -20.27 -11.06
CA PRO A 325 -2.72 -20.79 -12.39
C PRO A 325 -4.21 -20.72 -12.71
N LYS A 326 -4.57 -20.40 -13.96
CA LYS A 326 -5.95 -20.11 -14.37
C LYS A 326 -6.94 -21.20 -13.95
N GLU A 327 -6.55 -22.46 -14.09
CA GLU A 327 -7.34 -23.65 -13.77
C GLU A 327 -7.56 -23.85 -12.26
N LYS A 328 -6.76 -23.21 -11.42
CA LYS A 328 -6.84 -23.30 -9.95
C LYS A 328 -7.48 -22.08 -9.29
N ARG A 329 -7.87 -21.06 -10.10
CA ARG A 329 -8.52 -19.86 -9.58
C ARG A 329 -9.95 -20.16 -9.19
N LYS A 330 -10.32 -19.82 -7.97
CA LYS A 330 -11.68 -19.94 -7.46
C LYS A 330 -12.59 -18.83 -8.00
N TYR A 331 -12.05 -17.63 -8.12
CA TYR A 331 -12.82 -16.45 -8.49
C TYR A 331 -12.35 -15.84 -9.82
N GLY A 332 -11.09 -15.46 -9.96
CA GLY A 332 -10.62 -14.80 -11.18
C GLY A 332 -9.22 -14.22 -11.08
N TYR A 333 -8.79 -13.53 -12.15
CA TYR A 333 -7.45 -12.99 -12.23
C TYR A 333 -7.26 -11.77 -11.32
N TYR A 334 -8.21 -10.83 -11.36
CA TYR A 334 -8.12 -9.57 -10.61
C TYR A 334 -9.48 -9.23 -9.99
N VAL A 335 -9.70 -9.75 -8.82
CA VAL A 335 -10.99 -9.70 -8.13
C VAL A 335 -10.89 -8.80 -6.91
N LEU A 336 -11.77 -7.81 -6.84
CA LEU A 336 -11.79 -6.80 -5.78
C LEU A 336 -12.78 -7.20 -4.67
N PRO A 337 -12.41 -7.13 -3.39
CA PRO A 337 -13.37 -7.24 -2.29
C PRO A 337 -14.42 -6.15 -2.35
N LEU A 338 -15.67 -6.54 -2.15
CA LEU A 338 -16.85 -5.67 -2.10
C LEU A 338 -17.28 -5.47 -0.66
N LEU A 339 -17.11 -4.25 -0.16
CA LEU A 339 -17.54 -3.82 1.16
C LEU A 339 -18.86 -3.07 1.07
N TYR A 340 -19.82 -3.37 1.94
CA TYR A 340 -21.05 -2.59 2.12
C TYR A 340 -21.39 -2.43 3.60
N GLY A 341 -21.50 -1.17 4.04
CA GLY A 341 -21.71 -0.86 5.46
C GLY A 341 -20.57 -1.40 6.33
N GLU A 342 -20.88 -2.28 7.25
CA GLU A 342 -19.91 -2.86 8.20
C GLU A 342 -19.39 -4.25 7.80
N ASN A 343 -19.68 -4.74 6.56
CA ASN A 343 -19.38 -6.11 6.16
C ASN A 343 -18.79 -6.19 4.75
N PHE A 344 -17.88 -7.12 4.55
CA PHE A 344 -17.62 -7.65 3.22
C PHE A 344 -18.82 -8.47 2.76
N VAL A 345 -19.39 -8.10 1.62
CA VAL A 345 -20.62 -8.72 1.12
C VAL A 345 -20.37 -9.57 -0.12
N GLY A 346 -19.15 -9.55 -0.63
CA GLY A 346 -18.80 -10.30 -1.82
C GLY A 346 -17.50 -9.81 -2.46
N ARG A 347 -17.37 -10.08 -3.73
CA ARG A 347 -16.24 -9.70 -4.57
C ARG A 347 -16.66 -9.46 -6.00
N VAL A 348 -15.90 -8.64 -6.72
CA VAL A 348 -16.22 -8.20 -8.10
C VAL A 348 -15.01 -8.36 -9.00
N GLU A 349 -15.19 -8.95 -10.16
CA GLU A 349 -14.26 -8.87 -11.26
C GLU A 349 -14.82 -7.89 -12.32
N ALA A 350 -14.12 -6.79 -12.54
CA ALA A 350 -14.48 -5.76 -13.50
C ALA A 350 -13.24 -5.34 -14.31
N VAL A 351 -13.41 -5.17 -15.61
CA VAL A 351 -12.33 -4.83 -16.54
C VAL A 351 -12.76 -3.63 -17.38
N PRO A 352 -11.98 -2.53 -17.39
CA PRO A 352 -12.27 -1.40 -18.27
C PRO A 352 -11.87 -1.74 -19.71
N ASP A 353 -12.82 -1.67 -20.61
CA ASP A 353 -12.60 -1.63 -22.06
C ASP A 353 -12.62 -0.15 -22.48
N ARG A 354 -11.42 0.43 -22.53
CA ARG A 354 -11.28 1.86 -22.86
C ARG A 354 -11.62 2.15 -24.33
N ALA A 355 -11.42 1.19 -25.22
CA ALA A 355 -11.77 1.35 -26.64
C ALA A 355 -13.29 1.37 -26.83
N ALA A 356 -14.01 0.56 -26.07
CA ALA A 356 -15.47 0.54 -26.04
C ALA A 356 -16.08 1.54 -25.05
N ASP A 357 -15.28 2.35 -24.35
CA ASP A 357 -15.73 3.29 -23.31
C ASP A 357 -16.65 2.63 -22.26
N THR A 358 -16.33 1.39 -21.87
CA THR A 358 -17.24 0.56 -21.06
C THR A 358 -16.46 -0.14 -19.95
N LEU A 359 -16.97 -0.08 -18.70
CA LEU A 359 -16.55 -0.96 -17.63
C LEU A 359 -17.37 -2.26 -17.71
N GLN A 360 -16.73 -3.36 -18.06
CA GLN A 360 -17.34 -4.68 -18.10
C GLN A 360 -17.24 -5.35 -16.74
N VAL A 361 -18.37 -5.55 -16.07
CA VAL A 361 -18.45 -6.36 -14.85
C VAL A 361 -18.60 -7.82 -15.27
N ARG A 362 -17.50 -8.56 -15.19
CA ARG A 362 -17.50 -9.96 -15.60
C ARG A 362 -18.32 -10.82 -14.68
N ARG A 363 -18.19 -10.59 -13.35
CA ARG A 363 -18.92 -11.35 -12.32
C ARG A 363 -18.94 -10.63 -10.99
N ILE A 364 -20.01 -10.84 -10.23
CA ILE A 364 -20.15 -10.49 -8.82
C ILE A 364 -20.45 -11.78 -8.07
N TRP A 365 -19.64 -12.08 -7.05
CA TRP A 365 -19.90 -13.17 -6.12
C TRP A 365 -20.31 -12.56 -4.79
N TYR A 366 -21.49 -12.90 -4.33
CA TYR A 366 -21.95 -12.54 -2.99
C TYR A 366 -21.54 -13.61 -2.00
N GLU A 367 -21.21 -13.23 -0.75
CA GLU A 367 -20.92 -14.18 0.31
C GLU A 367 -22.19 -14.96 0.70
N ASP A 368 -22.00 -16.20 1.18
CA ASP A 368 -23.09 -17.06 1.57
C ASP A 368 -24.04 -16.38 2.56
N GLY A 369 -25.35 -16.54 2.34
CA GLY A 369 -26.40 -15.88 3.13
C GLY A 369 -26.55 -14.37 2.90
N LYS A 370 -25.79 -13.77 1.98
CA LYS A 370 -25.86 -12.33 1.63
C LYS A 370 -26.51 -12.13 0.27
N THR A 371 -27.76 -12.58 0.13
CA THR A 371 -28.53 -12.30 -1.09
C THR A 371 -28.72 -10.79 -1.25
N PRO A 372 -28.42 -10.22 -2.43
CA PRO A 372 -28.52 -8.79 -2.63
C PRO A 372 -29.98 -8.35 -2.63
N GLY A 373 -30.40 -7.71 -1.52
CA GLY A 373 -31.66 -6.98 -1.50
C GLY A 373 -31.57 -5.67 -2.32
N ARG A 374 -32.71 -5.04 -2.57
CA ARG A 374 -32.82 -3.82 -3.39
C ARG A 374 -31.83 -2.72 -3.00
N ALA A 375 -31.61 -2.48 -1.70
CA ALA A 375 -30.70 -1.44 -1.20
C ALA A 375 -29.23 -1.77 -1.53
N LEU A 376 -28.80 -3.04 -1.36
CA LEU A 376 -27.46 -3.48 -1.69
C LEU A 376 -27.22 -3.43 -3.18
N SER A 377 -28.16 -3.92 -3.99
CA SER A 377 -28.05 -3.90 -5.48
C SER A 377 -27.88 -2.49 -6.00
N ALA A 378 -28.72 -1.54 -5.54
CA ALA A 378 -28.62 -0.14 -5.92
C ALA A 378 -27.30 0.52 -5.48
N ALA A 379 -26.79 0.16 -4.31
CA ALA A 379 -25.50 0.66 -3.79
C ALA A 379 -24.32 0.12 -4.62
N VAL A 380 -24.36 -1.15 -5.00
CA VAL A 380 -23.34 -1.80 -5.83
C VAL A 380 -23.32 -1.17 -7.23
N GLU A 381 -24.47 -1.04 -7.88
CA GLU A 381 -24.60 -0.40 -9.21
C GLU A 381 -24.05 1.03 -9.17
N LYS A 382 -24.48 1.83 -8.20
CA LYS A 382 -23.99 3.20 -8.02
C LYS A 382 -22.47 3.24 -7.81
N ARG A 383 -21.91 2.26 -7.10
CA ARG A 383 -20.46 2.17 -6.89
C ARG A 383 -19.72 1.80 -8.17
N LEU A 384 -20.26 0.87 -8.94
CA LEU A 384 -19.70 0.43 -10.22
C LEU A 384 -19.73 1.55 -11.27
N LEU A 385 -20.78 2.38 -11.31
CA LEU A 385 -20.81 3.57 -12.15
C LEU A 385 -19.70 4.57 -11.80
N LYS A 386 -19.48 4.82 -10.50
CA LYS A 386 -18.35 5.65 -10.06
C LYS A 386 -16.99 5.03 -10.41
N PHE A 387 -16.91 3.69 -10.35
CA PHE A 387 -15.70 2.97 -10.67
C PHE A 387 -15.43 2.95 -12.18
N ALA A 388 -16.49 2.93 -13.02
CA ALA A 388 -16.38 3.16 -14.46
C ALA A 388 -15.77 4.53 -14.76
N ALA A 389 -16.35 5.59 -14.19
CA ALA A 389 -15.82 6.96 -14.35
C ALA A 389 -14.36 7.10 -13.85
N PHE A 390 -13.99 6.46 -12.72
CA PHE A 390 -12.62 6.43 -12.22
C PHE A 390 -11.65 5.79 -13.22
N ASN A 391 -12.12 4.81 -14.01
CA ASN A 391 -11.33 4.14 -15.05
C ASN A 391 -11.43 4.81 -16.43
N GLY A 392 -12.11 5.97 -16.52
CA GLY A 392 -12.28 6.70 -17.77
C GLY A 392 -13.32 6.07 -18.69
N CYS A 393 -14.29 5.31 -18.15
CA CYS A 393 -15.40 4.70 -18.88
C CYS A 393 -16.71 5.42 -18.55
N SER A 394 -17.49 5.76 -19.57
CA SER A 394 -18.81 6.39 -19.39
C SER A 394 -19.95 5.37 -19.26
N ARG A 395 -19.73 4.13 -19.71
CA ARG A 395 -20.72 3.06 -19.71
C ARG A 395 -20.37 1.94 -18.71
N LEU A 396 -21.41 1.30 -18.19
CA LEU A 396 -21.32 0.14 -17.31
C LEU A 396 -22.09 -1.03 -17.96
N GLU A 397 -21.43 -2.16 -18.12
CA GLU A 397 -22.05 -3.42 -18.54
C GLU A 397 -22.07 -4.40 -17.35
N MET A 398 -23.26 -4.78 -16.91
CA MET A 398 -23.47 -5.72 -15.81
C MET A 398 -23.45 -7.16 -16.35
N PRO A 399 -23.03 -8.15 -15.53
CA PRO A 399 -23.06 -9.55 -15.93
C PRO A 399 -24.51 -9.98 -16.23
N ARG A 400 -24.68 -10.78 -17.29
CA ARG A 400 -25.97 -11.35 -17.66
C ARG A 400 -26.44 -12.41 -16.68
#